data_ab736212bcf62f175cd3f3c4903d971e
#
_entry.id   ab736212bcf62f175cd3f3c4903d971e
#
_cell.length_a   1.000
_cell.length_b   1.000
_cell.length_c   1.000
_cell.angle_alpha   90.00
_cell.angle_beta   90.00
_cell.angle_gamma   90.00
#
_symmetry.space_group_name_H-M   'P 1'
#
loop_
_entity.id
_entity.type
_entity.pdbx_description
1 polymer ?
#
loop_
_entity_poly.entity_id
_entity_poly.type
_entity_poly.pdbx_seq_one_letter_code
_entity_poly.pdbx_strand_id
1 'polypeptide(L)'
;IAFECSGSEELLNRGIQSIKKGGKMILLSNQIKNSTLSKETLNKIIRHEIQIKGSWSSAIEPHNEWEESLYMMKNKKLEIKNLISHNLKFSDAPKLFKSMYKKEFKFSKVILSL
;
A
#
# COMPACT_ATOMS: atom_id res chain seq x y z
N ILE A 1 5.64 12.84 -6.87
CA ILE A 1 4.86 12.15 -5.83
C ILE A 1 5.62 10.90 -5.44
N ALA A 2 5.65 10.59 -4.14
CA ALA A 2 6.13 9.32 -3.61
C ALA A 2 5.00 8.64 -2.80
N PHE A 3 5.00 7.32 -2.77
CA PHE A 3 4.05 6.52 -2.01
C PHE A 3 4.81 5.69 -0.99
N GLU A 4 4.42 5.79 0.28
CA GLU A 4 4.94 4.98 1.36
C GLU A 4 3.96 3.82 1.59
N CYS A 5 4.40 2.59 1.32
CA CYS A 5 3.59 1.37 1.37
C CYS A 5 4.20 0.29 2.27
N SER A 6 5.27 0.59 3.00
CA SER A 6 6.02 -0.41 3.76
C SER A 6 5.80 -0.35 5.28
N GLY A 7 5.42 0.82 5.82
CA GLY A 7 5.37 1.07 7.26
C GLY A 7 6.74 1.08 7.93
N SER A 8 7.81 1.31 7.16
CA SER A 8 9.20 1.33 7.65
C SER A 8 9.68 2.75 7.87
N GLU A 9 10.23 3.04 9.05
CA GLU A 9 10.86 4.33 9.39
C GLU A 9 11.96 4.70 8.40
N GLU A 10 12.82 3.74 8.03
CA GLU A 10 13.91 3.99 7.09
C GLU A 10 13.39 4.41 5.72
N LEU A 11 12.40 3.67 5.19
CA LEU A 11 11.85 3.95 3.86
C LEU A 11 11.01 5.24 3.84
N LEU A 12 10.34 5.58 4.94
CA LEU A 12 9.67 6.86 5.10
C LEU A 12 10.66 8.02 4.98
N ASN A 13 11.76 8.00 5.76
CA ASN A 13 12.78 9.04 5.72
C ASN A 13 13.45 9.13 4.34
N ARG A 14 13.86 8.00 3.75
CA ARG A 14 14.47 7.95 2.41
C ARG A 14 13.51 8.44 1.33
N GLY A 15 12.23 8.06 1.42
CA GLY A 15 11.18 8.50 0.51
C GLY A 15 11.05 10.02 0.50
N ILE A 16 10.96 10.65 1.69
CA ILE A 16 10.87 12.11 1.82
C ILE A 16 12.13 12.78 1.25
N GLN A 17 13.32 12.22 1.51
CA GLN A 17 14.58 12.76 0.98
C GLN A 17 14.64 12.75 -0.55
N SER A 18 13.94 11.83 -1.21
CA SER A 18 13.91 11.74 -2.68
C SER A 18 12.93 12.71 -3.36
N ILE A 19 12.04 13.35 -2.60
CA ILE A 19 10.98 14.22 -3.15
C ILE A 19 11.57 15.57 -3.57
N LYS A 20 11.15 16.05 -4.75
CA LYS A 20 11.47 17.39 -5.24
C LYS A 20 10.69 18.45 -4.47
N LYS A 21 11.16 19.71 -4.55
CA LYS A 21 10.45 20.86 -3.96
C LYS A 21 9.01 20.95 -4.44
N GLY A 22 8.07 21.22 -3.52
CA GLY A 22 6.63 21.26 -3.76
C GLY A 22 5.99 19.87 -3.99
N GLY A 23 6.75 18.78 -3.82
CA GLY A 23 6.26 17.43 -4.05
C GLY A 23 5.41 16.89 -2.92
N LYS A 24 4.90 15.65 -3.10
CA LYS A 24 3.95 15.02 -2.17
C LYS A 24 4.41 13.63 -1.78
N MET A 25 4.23 13.29 -0.50
CA MET A 25 4.29 11.94 0.06
C MET A 25 2.87 11.48 0.42
N ILE A 26 2.47 10.34 -0.09
CA ILE A 26 1.22 9.69 0.29
C ILE A 26 1.54 8.48 1.17
N LEU A 27 1.00 8.46 2.38
CA LEU A 27 1.16 7.35 3.33
C LEU A 27 -0.01 6.39 3.16
N LEU A 28 0.29 5.15 2.77
CA LEU A 28 -0.70 4.09 2.50
C LEU A 28 -0.62 2.94 3.52
N SER A 29 0.48 2.84 4.27
CA SER A 29 0.69 1.76 5.24
C SER A 29 0.63 2.24 6.67
N ASN A 30 0.17 1.36 7.57
CA ASN A 30 0.36 1.55 9.00
C ASN A 30 1.83 1.35 9.36
N GLN A 31 2.33 2.15 10.29
CA GLN A 31 3.68 1.99 10.80
C GLN A 31 3.77 0.71 11.66
N ILE A 32 4.78 -0.11 11.40
CA ILE A 32 4.98 -1.40 12.09
C ILE A 32 5.52 -1.16 13.52
N LYS A 33 6.29 -0.08 13.70
CA LYS A 33 6.88 0.34 14.97
C LYS A 33 6.79 1.86 15.09
N ASN A 34 7.19 2.40 16.24
CA ASN A 34 7.36 3.85 16.37
C ASN A 34 8.34 4.35 15.32
N SER A 35 7.95 5.40 14.62
CA SER A 35 8.75 5.98 13.53
C SER A 35 9.13 7.42 13.87
N THR A 36 10.39 7.74 13.64
CA THR A 36 10.98 9.06 13.87
C THR A 36 11.36 9.68 12.55
N LEU A 37 11.10 10.96 12.38
CA LEU A 37 11.67 11.72 11.27
C LEU A 37 13.00 12.32 11.74
N SER A 38 14.05 12.09 10.97
CA SER A 38 15.35 12.70 11.28
C SER A 38 15.27 14.22 11.18
N LYS A 39 16.20 14.93 11.85
CA LYS A 39 16.33 16.40 11.74
C LYS A 39 16.46 16.85 10.28
N GLU A 40 17.24 16.12 9.50
CA GLU A 40 17.46 16.36 8.08
C GLU A 40 16.17 16.22 7.29
N THR A 41 15.38 15.17 7.59
CA THR A 41 14.09 14.92 6.94
C THR A 41 13.08 16.01 7.28
N LEU A 42 12.97 16.41 8.54
CA LEU A 42 12.11 17.52 8.94
C LEU A 42 12.51 18.83 8.26
N ASN A 43 13.80 19.15 8.23
CA ASN A 43 14.29 20.35 7.54
C ASN A 43 14.03 20.30 6.04
N LYS A 44 14.09 19.12 5.43
CA LYS A 44 13.74 18.94 4.02
C LYS A 44 12.26 19.22 3.77
N ILE A 45 11.37 18.68 4.60
CA ILE A 45 9.93 18.93 4.48
C ILE A 45 9.67 20.44 4.48
N ILE A 46 10.24 21.16 5.44
CA ILE A 46 10.06 22.61 5.59
C ILE A 46 10.61 23.37 4.40
N ARG A 47 11.90 23.17 4.09
CA ARG A 47 12.59 23.95 3.05
C ARG A 47 12.13 23.66 1.63
N HIS A 48 11.60 22.46 1.40
CA HIS A 48 11.09 22.04 0.09
C HIS A 48 9.56 22.08 0.00
N GLU A 49 8.87 22.58 1.04
CA GLU A 49 7.40 22.71 1.04
C GLU A 49 6.70 21.37 0.68
N ILE A 50 7.23 20.25 1.24
CA ILE A 50 6.73 18.91 0.95
C ILE A 50 5.41 18.69 1.68
N GLN A 51 4.40 18.21 0.96
CA GLN A 51 3.11 17.85 1.51
C GLN A 51 3.12 16.36 1.89
N ILE A 52 2.68 16.06 3.11
CA ILE A 52 2.49 14.67 3.57
C ILE A 52 1.00 14.46 3.80
N LYS A 53 0.43 13.45 3.16
CA LYS A 53 -0.99 13.11 3.25
C LYS A 53 -1.17 11.63 3.55
N GLY A 54 -1.96 11.31 4.56
CA GLY A 54 -2.46 9.96 4.77
C GLY A 54 -3.55 9.61 3.75
N SER A 55 -3.61 8.35 3.37
CA SER A 55 -4.70 7.79 2.59
C SER A 55 -5.15 6.49 3.26
N TRP A 56 -6.45 6.36 3.46
CA TRP A 56 -7.06 5.15 4.01
C TRP A 56 -7.97 4.53 2.96
N SER A 57 -8.05 3.23 2.94
CA SER A 57 -8.86 2.48 1.97
C SER A 57 -10.26 2.19 2.49
N SER A 58 -11.14 1.81 1.56
CA SER A 58 -12.50 1.34 1.85
C SER A 58 -13.40 2.42 2.46
N ALA A 59 -13.18 3.68 2.10
CA ALA A 59 -14.06 4.77 2.50
C ALA A 59 -15.43 4.65 1.81
N ILE A 60 -16.49 4.99 2.56
CA ILE A 60 -17.86 5.08 2.04
C ILE A 60 -18.23 6.56 1.85
N GLU A 61 -17.72 7.43 2.70
CA GLU A 61 -17.88 8.88 2.65
C GLU A 61 -16.52 9.59 2.51
N PRO A 62 -16.40 10.68 1.74
CA PRO A 62 -17.39 11.31 0.85
C PRO A 62 -17.56 10.60 -0.50
N HIS A 63 -16.75 9.59 -0.81
CA HIS A 63 -16.80 8.76 -2.00
C HIS A 63 -16.90 7.29 -1.61
N ASN A 64 -17.84 6.57 -2.23
CA ASN A 64 -17.95 5.13 -2.02
C ASN A 64 -16.92 4.39 -2.89
N GLU A 65 -15.74 4.14 -2.33
CA GLU A 65 -14.63 3.47 -3.00
C GLU A 65 -14.98 2.02 -3.42
N TRP A 66 -15.93 1.39 -2.73
CA TRP A 66 -16.40 0.05 -3.08
C TRP A 66 -17.19 0.06 -4.37
N GLU A 67 -18.16 0.97 -4.50
CA GLU A 67 -18.96 1.11 -5.72
C GLU A 67 -18.08 1.53 -6.90
N GLU A 68 -17.16 2.47 -6.69
CA GLU A 68 -16.22 2.90 -7.73
C GLU A 68 -15.33 1.73 -8.18
N SER A 69 -14.79 0.95 -7.26
CA SER A 69 -13.98 -0.22 -7.57
C SER A 69 -14.77 -1.25 -8.37
N LEU A 70 -16.00 -1.57 -7.96
CA LEU A 70 -16.87 -2.49 -8.67
C LEU A 70 -17.23 -1.96 -10.07
N TYR A 71 -17.50 -0.67 -10.19
CA TYR A 71 -17.74 -0.04 -11.49
C TYR A 71 -16.54 -0.16 -12.43
N MET A 72 -15.33 0.11 -11.92
CA MET A 72 -14.10 0.01 -12.70
C MET A 72 -13.82 -1.44 -13.13
N MET A 73 -14.07 -2.42 -12.25
CA MET A 73 -13.96 -3.84 -12.56
C MET A 73 -14.96 -4.25 -13.66
N LYS A 74 -16.25 -3.89 -13.49
CA LYS A 74 -17.32 -4.22 -14.44
C LYS A 74 -17.03 -3.64 -15.83
N ASN A 75 -16.48 -2.45 -15.90
CA ASN A 75 -16.16 -1.76 -17.15
C ASN A 75 -14.75 -2.09 -17.68
N LYS A 76 -14.09 -3.11 -17.14
CA LYS A 76 -12.74 -3.55 -17.55
C LYS A 76 -11.68 -2.44 -17.52
N LYS A 77 -11.86 -1.43 -16.68
CA LYS A 77 -10.89 -0.36 -16.45
C LYS A 77 -9.77 -0.78 -15.50
N LEU A 78 -9.95 -1.90 -14.79
CA LEU A 78 -8.95 -2.52 -13.93
C LEU A 78 -8.66 -3.93 -14.42
N GLU A 79 -7.40 -4.23 -14.65
CA GLU A 79 -6.93 -5.58 -15.02
C GLU A 79 -6.71 -6.44 -13.78
N ILE A 80 -7.80 -6.91 -13.16
CA ILE A 80 -7.75 -7.64 -11.89
C ILE A 80 -7.00 -8.97 -12.02
N LYS A 81 -7.08 -9.60 -13.20
CA LYS A 81 -6.44 -10.91 -13.43
C LYS A 81 -4.94 -10.88 -13.13
N ASN A 82 -4.27 -9.77 -13.43
CA ASN A 82 -2.84 -9.60 -13.20
C ASN A 82 -2.49 -9.43 -11.70
N LEU A 83 -3.47 -9.11 -10.86
CA LEU A 83 -3.28 -9.00 -9.41
C LEU A 83 -3.43 -10.34 -8.71
N ILE A 84 -4.17 -11.28 -9.30
CA ILE A 84 -4.42 -12.60 -8.71
C ILE A 84 -3.26 -13.53 -9.07
N SER A 85 -2.39 -13.80 -8.10
CA SER A 85 -1.25 -14.69 -8.29
C SER A 85 -1.61 -16.17 -8.15
N HIS A 86 -2.61 -16.49 -7.30
CA HIS A 86 -3.00 -17.87 -7.01
C HIS A 86 -4.51 -17.94 -6.78
N ASN A 87 -5.10 -19.01 -7.29
CA ASN A 87 -6.48 -19.39 -7.00
C ASN A 87 -6.48 -20.85 -6.55
N LEU A 88 -6.86 -21.11 -5.30
CA LEU A 88 -6.76 -22.39 -4.63
C LEU A 88 -8.09 -22.74 -3.97
N LYS A 89 -8.26 -24.02 -3.63
CA LYS A 89 -9.43 -24.47 -2.89
C LYS A 89 -9.35 -24.02 -1.43
N PHE A 90 -10.49 -23.74 -0.82
CA PHE A 90 -10.56 -23.35 0.59
C PHE A 90 -9.94 -24.41 1.52
N SER A 91 -10.06 -25.70 1.16
CA SER A 91 -9.42 -26.81 1.89
C SER A 91 -7.90 -26.69 2.01
N ASP A 92 -7.25 -25.98 1.08
CA ASP A 92 -5.81 -25.81 1.06
C ASP A 92 -5.32 -24.66 1.95
N ALA A 93 -6.24 -23.87 2.53
CA ALA A 93 -5.93 -22.67 3.31
C ALA A 93 -4.89 -22.90 4.42
N PRO A 94 -4.96 -23.95 5.27
CA PRO A 94 -3.98 -24.13 6.34
C PRO A 94 -2.55 -24.33 5.83
N LYS A 95 -2.40 -25.11 4.75
CA LYS A 95 -1.09 -25.32 4.11
C LYS A 95 -0.59 -24.04 3.45
N LEU A 96 -1.47 -23.34 2.75
CA LEU A 96 -1.18 -22.09 2.07
C LEU A 96 -0.67 -21.03 3.05
N PHE A 97 -1.41 -20.76 4.14
CA PHE A 97 -0.98 -19.74 5.12
C PHE A 97 0.36 -20.06 5.75
N LYS A 98 0.65 -21.36 6.00
CA LYS A 98 1.96 -21.79 6.50
C LYS A 98 3.08 -21.46 5.51
N SER A 99 2.87 -21.75 4.23
CA SER A 99 3.84 -21.49 3.17
C SER A 99 4.02 -19.97 2.91
N MET A 100 2.94 -19.19 2.97
CA MET A 100 3.00 -17.72 2.88
C MET A 100 3.80 -17.12 4.05
N TYR A 101 3.54 -17.60 5.27
CA TYR A 101 4.28 -17.14 6.46
C TYR A 101 5.77 -17.43 6.35
N LYS A 102 6.14 -18.60 5.83
CA LYS A 102 7.53 -19.00 5.60
C LYS A 102 8.17 -18.35 4.36
N LYS A 103 7.39 -17.57 3.58
CA LYS A 103 7.84 -16.95 2.32
C LYS A 103 8.39 -17.96 1.31
N GLU A 104 7.81 -19.15 1.24
CA GLU A 104 8.25 -20.24 0.36
C GLU A 104 8.01 -19.93 -1.13
N PHE A 105 7.14 -18.97 -1.44
CA PHE A 105 6.85 -18.51 -2.79
C PHE A 105 6.47 -17.03 -2.83
N LYS A 106 6.54 -16.43 -4.02
CA LYS A 106 6.11 -15.03 -4.23
C LYS A 106 4.60 -15.03 -4.50
N PHE A 107 3.90 -14.12 -3.85
CA PHE A 107 2.45 -13.92 -4.05
C PHE A 107 2.09 -12.43 -4.01
N SER A 108 1.00 -12.09 -4.67
CA SER A 108 0.35 -10.77 -4.55
C SER A 108 -1.04 -10.94 -3.93
N LYS A 109 -2.02 -11.38 -4.71
CA LYS A 109 -3.36 -11.70 -4.23
C LYS A 109 -3.63 -13.18 -4.38
N VAL A 110 -4.02 -13.83 -3.29
CA VAL A 110 -4.44 -15.23 -3.27
C VAL A 110 -5.94 -15.27 -3.05
N ILE A 111 -6.64 -16.01 -3.91
CA ILE A 111 -8.08 -16.25 -3.80
C ILE A 111 -8.29 -17.69 -3.35
N LEU A 112 -9.17 -17.87 -2.39
CA LEU A 112 -9.66 -19.18 -1.94
C LEU A 112 -11.11 -19.34 -2.40
N SER A 113 -11.38 -20.38 -3.19
CA SER A 113 -12.72 -20.72 -3.67
C SER A 113 -13.26 -21.92 -2.90
N LEU A 114 -14.58 -21.95 -2.70
CA LEU A 114 -15.32 -23.09 -2.13
C LEU A 114 -15.42 -24.24 -3.13
#